data_aad43c335c11010edb408e81c3a7acca
#
_entry.id   aad43c335c11010edb408e81c3a7acca
#
_cell.length_a   1.000
_cell.length_b   1.000
_cell.length_c   1.000
_cell.angle_alpha   90.00
_cell.angle_beta   90.00
_cell.angle_gamma   90.00
#
_symmetry.space_group_name_H-M   'P 1'
#
loop_
_entity.id
_entity.type
_entity.pdbx_description
1 polymer ?
#
loop_
_entity_poly.entity_id
_entity_poly.type
_entity_poly.pdbx_seq_one_letter_code
_entity_poly.pdbx_strand_id
1 'polypeptide(L)' 'MIKIKRVRALDNHLLECLFENNEIVIYDMAYVLEQDTPMLDPLKNESFFREVFLESGAPVWKNGYDLCPGAIWERTRDER' A
#
# COMPACT_ATOMS: atom_id res chain seq x y z
N MET A 1 -15.74 4.67 6.45
CA MET A 1 -14.39 4.10 6.23
C MET A 1 -13.42 5.20 5.86
N ILE A 2 -12.25 5.19 6.45
CA ILE A 2 -11.24 6.19 6.14
C ILE A 2 -10.56 5.84 4.81
N LYS A 3 -10.34 6.85 3.97
CA LYS A 3 -9.76 6.67 2.64
C LYS A 3 -8.41 7.37 2.56
N ILE A 4 -7.60 6.88 1.62
CA ILE A 4 -6.30 7.47 1.33
C ILE A 4 -6.48 8.49 0.23
N LYS A 5 -5.96 9.69 0.41
CA LYS A 5 -6.06 10.73 -0.61
C LYS A 5 -4.78 10.92 -1.41
N ARG A 6 -3.67 10.31 -0.97
CA ARG A 6 -2.42 10.30 -1.75
C ARG A 6 -1.59 9.11 -1.31
N VAL A 7 -1.00 8.41 -2.27
CA VAL A 7 -0.11 7.28 -2.01
C VAL A 7 1.20 7.51 -2.77
N ARG A 8 2.31 7.12 -2.14
CA ARG A 8 3.62 7.24 -2.76
C ARG A 8 4.47 6.04 -2.37
N ALA A 9 5.10 5.42 -3.37
CA ALA A 9 6.03 4.32 -3.12
C ALA A 9 7.37 4.89 -2.70
N LEU A 10 7.93 4.31 -1.65
CA LEU A 10 9.25 4.65 -1.14
C LEU A 10 10.20 3.48 -1.39
N ASP A 11 11.47 3.67 -1.07
CA ASP A 11 12.45 2.60 -1.18
C ASP A 11 12.11 1.45 -0.25
N ASN A 12 12.61 0.27 -0.56
CA ASN A 12 12.45 -0.94 0.26
C ASN A 12 10.99 -1.37 0.41
N HIS A 13 10.18 -1.12 -0.63
CA HIS A 13 8.78 -1.54 -0.67
C HIS A 13 7.94 -0.97 0.47
N LEU A 14 8.22 0.28 0.83
CA LEU A 14 7.38 1.02 1.76
C LEU A 14 6.38 1.87 0.99
N LEU A 15 5.20 2.05 1.55
CA LEU A 15 4.19 2.94 1.00
C LEU A 15 3.91 4.06 2.00
N GLU A 16 3.97 5.29 1.50
CA GLU A 16 3.55 6.44 2.28
C GLU A 16 2.12 6.76 1.90
N CYS A 17 1.21 6.70 2.87
CA CYS A 17 -0.21 6.90 2.65
C CYS A 17 -0.68 8.12 3.41
N LEU A 18 -1.21 9.10 2.70
CA LEU A 18 -1.82 10.28 3.32
C LEU A 18 -3.33 10.06 3.35
N PHE A 19 -3.88 9.96 4.53
CA PHE A 19 -5.30 9.70 4.72
C PHE A 19 -6.12 10.99 4.68
N GLU A 20 -7.43 10.83 4.53
CA GLU A 20 -8.34 11.97 4.44
C GLU A 20 -8.31 12.87 5.66
N ASN A 21 -7.98 12.32 6.82
CA ASN A 21 -7.87 13.09 8.05
C ASN A 21 -6.50 13.76 8.20
N ASN A 22 -5.69 13.75 7.13
CA ASN A 22 -4.35 14.35 7.07
C ASN A 22 -3.28 13.62 7.85
N GLU A 23 -3.56 12.42 8.33
CA GLU A 23 -2.53 11.59 8.96
C GLU A 23 -1.73 10.87 7.88
N ILE A 24 -0.42 10.77 8.09
CA ILE A 24 0.49 10.06 7.20
C ILE A 24 0.88 8.75 7.88
N VAL A 25 0.78 7.66 7.11
CA VAL A 25 1.12 6.33 7.59
C VAL A 25 2.14 5.74 6.63
N ILE A 26 3.20 5.15 7.17
CA ILE A 26 4.18 4.41 6.38
C ILE A 26 3.87 2.93 6.56
N TYR A 27 3.51 2.28 5.47
CA TYR A 27 3.11 0.89 5.48
C TYR A 27 4.21 0.04 4.84
N ASP A 28 4.71 -0.94 5.59
CA ASP A 28 5.79 -1.81 5.11
C ASP A 28 5.18 -2.99 4.35
N MET A 29 5.38 -3.00 3.03
CA MET A 29 4.88 -4.06 2.17
C MET A 29 5.71 -5.33 2.21
N ALA A 30 6.88 -5.31 2.83
CA ALA A 30 7.74 -6.49 2.87
C ALA A 30 7.00 -7.69 3.47
N TYR A 31 6.21 -7.44 4.51
CA TYR A 31 5.41 -8.49 5.13
C TYR A 31 4.43 -9.11 4.16
N VAL A 32 3.74 -8.26 3.39
CA VAL A 32 2.75 -8.73 2.41
C VAL A 32 3.44 -9.51 1.30
N LEU A 33 4.61 -9.04 0.87
CA LEU A 33 5.34 -9.63 -0.25
C LEU A 33 5.99 -10.96 0.12
N GLU A 34 6.04 -11.31 1.40
CA GLU A 34 6.49 -12.63 1.83
C GLU A 34 5.49 -13.72 1.42
N GLN A 35 4.24 -13.32 1.19
CA GLN A 35 3.23 -14.27 0.73
C GLN A 35 3.52 -14.64 -0.72
N ASP A 36 3.48 -15.93 -1.00
CA ASP A 36 3.85 -16.45 -2.32
C ASP A 36 2.60 -16.64 -3.17
N THR A 37 2.07 -15.56 -3.71
CA THR A 37 0.93 -15.59 -4.60
C THR A 37 1.26 -14.91 -5.92
N PRO A 38 0.67 -15.39 -7.04
CA PRO A 38 0.97 -14.80 -8.36
C PRO A 38 0.67 -13.32 -8.46
N MET A 39 -0.35 -12.82 -7.75
CA MET A 39 -0.71 -11.41 -7.81
C MET A 39 0.35 -10.51 -7.17
N LEU A 40 1.12 -11.06 -6.23
CA LEU A 40 2.16 -10.28 -5.55
C LEU A 40 3.50 -10.32 -6.26
N ASP A 41 3.72 -11.31 -7.12
CA ASP A 41 5.02 -11.46 -7.78
C ASP A 41 5.47 -10.20 -8.51
N PRO A 42 4.62 -9.54 -9.33
CA PRO A 42 5.07 -8.32 -10.00
C PRO A 42 5.47 -7.20 -9.04
N LEU A 43 4.85 -7.13 -7.89
CA LEU A 43 5.12 -6.06 -6.92
C LEU A 43 6.50 -6.19 -6.28
N LYS A 44 7.11 -7.37 -6.36
CA LYS A 44 8.47 -7.56 -5.85
C LYS A 44 9.49 -6.81 -6.68
N ASN A 45 9.15 -6.48 -7.93
CA ASN A 45 9.98 -5.64 -8.79
C ASN A 45 9.75 -4.19 -8.42
N GLU A 46 10.82 -3.47 -8.08
CA GLU A 46 10.71 -2.09 -7.63
C GLU A 46 10.06 -1.16 -8.65
N SER A 47 10.40 -1.33 -9.92
CA SER A 47 9.82 -0.49 -10.97
C SER A 47 8.31 -0.64 -11.03
N PHE A 48 7.82 -1.87 -10.95
CA PHE A 48 6.39 -2.15 -10.95
C PHE A 48 5.73 -1.60 -9.68
N PHE A 49 6.38 -1.82 -8.53
CA PHE A 49 5.85 -1.36 -7.24
C PHE A 49 5.64 0.15 -7.23
N ARG A 50 6.55 0.90 -7.85
CA ARG A 50 6.46 2.36 -7.87
C ARG A 50 5.33 2.89 -8.74
N GLU A 51 4.69 2.03 -9.52
CA GLU A 51 3.57 2.44 -10.37
C GLU A 51 2.23 2.42 -9.64
N VAL A 52 2.24 2.29 -8.33
CA VAL A 52 1.03 2.31 -7.52
C VAL A 52 0.22 3.60 -7.75
N PHE A 53 -1.09 3.48 -7.77
CA PHE A 53 -1.99 4.62 -7.91
C PHE A 53 -3.21 4.42 -7.02
N LEU A 54 -4.01 5.48 -6.88
CA LEU A 54 -5.23 5.40 -6.08
C LEU A 54 -6.44 5.15 -6.96
N GLU A 55 -7.31 4.28 -6.50
CA GLU A 55 -8.62 4.07 -7.11
C GLU A 55 -9.64 3.98 -5.99
N SER A 56 -10.56 4.91 -5.97
CA SER A 56 -11.60 5.00 -4.93
C SER A 56 -11.01 5.04 -3.52
N GLY A 57 -9.87 5.69 -3.37
CA GLY A 57 -9.23 5.86 -2.06
C GLY A 57 -8.38 4.69 -1.61
N ALA A 58 -8.11 3.72 -2.48
CA ALA A 58 -7.31 2.53 -2.16
C ALA A 58 -6.11 2.44 -3.09
N PRO A 59 -4.95 2.01 -2.58
CA PRO A 59 -3.78 1.77 -3.44
C PRO A 59 -4.02 0.58 -4.36
N VAL A 60 -3.72 0.75 -5.63
CA VAL A 60 -3.94 -0.28 -6.66
C VAL A 60 -2.74 -0.31 -7.59
N TRP A 61 -2.42 -1.49 -8.10
CA TRP A 61 -1.43 -1.68 -9.14
C TRP A 61 -2.11 -2.15 -10.42
N LYS A 62 -1.48 -1.94 -11.55
CA LYS A 62 -2.13 -2.18 -12.84
C LYS A 62 -2.45 -3.64 -13.12
N ASN A 63 -1.88 -4.57 -12.35
CA ASN A 63 -2.25 -5.98 -12.46
C ASN A 63 -3.52 -6.33 -11.70
N GLY A 64 -4.17 -5.32 -11.07
CA GLY A 64 -5.41 -5.52 -10.33
C GLY A 64 -5.27 -5.76 -8.85
N TYR A 65 -4.03 -5.89 -8.37
CA TYR A 65 -3.82 -6.05 -6.93
C TYR A 65 -4.13 -4.74 -6.21
N ASP A 66 -4.87 -4.80 -5.11
CA ASP A 66 -5.22 -3.63 -4.33
C ASP A 66 -5.05 -3.89 -2.84
N LEU A 67 -5.01 -2.80 -2.07
CA LEU A 67 -4.92 -2.85 -0.62
C LEU A 67 -6.14 -2.13 -0.03
N CYS A 68 -6.66 -2.69 1.06
CA CYS A 68 -7.75 -2.07 1.77
C CYS A 68 -7.22 -0.95 2.67
N PRO A 69 -7.68 0.30 2.51
CA PRO A 69 -7.20 1.40 3.35
C PRO A 69 -7.43 1.15 4.84
N GLY A 70 -8.56 0.53 5.18
CA GLY A 70 -8.84 0.21 6.58
C GLY A 70 -7.84 -0.76 7.17
N ALA A 71 -7.40 -1.75 6.38
CA ALA A 71 -6.41 -2.70 6.83
C ALA A 71 -5.06 -2.03 7.07
N ILE A 72 -4.67 -1.11 6.19
CA ILE A 72 -3.43 -0.34 6.38
C ILE A 72 -3.51 0.47 7.67
N TRP A 73 -4.63 1.14 7.87
CA TRP A 73 -4.84 1.97 9.04
C TRP A 73 -4.74 1.17 10.33
N GLU A 74 -5.45 0.06 10.39
CA GLU A 74 -5.50 -0.76 11.60
C GLU A 74 -4.18 -1.46 11.88
N ARG A 75 -3.54 -1.98 10.84
CA ARG A 75 -2.28 -2.70 11.02
C ARG A 75 -1.20 -1.79 11.60
N THR A 76 -1.09 -0.56 11.09
CA THR A 76 -0.08 0.36 11.59
C THR A 76 -0.35 0.77 13.03
N ARG A 77 -1.62 0.84 13.42
CA ARG A 77 -1.95 1.17 14.80
C ARG A 77 -1.66 0.01 15.74
N ASP A 78 -1.87 -1.21 15.27
CA ASP A 78 -1.62 -2.41 16.08
C ASP A 78 -0.13 -2.60 16.37
N GLU A 79 0.75 -2.01 15.58
CA GLU A 79 2.18 -2.14 15.75
C GLU A 79 2.76 -1.19 16.79
N ARG A 80 1.96 -0.39 17.42
CA ARG A 80 2.39 0.57 18.43
C ARG A 80 2.61 -0.05 19.79
#